data_5d8785bd9bbcc2413a537f0f0beb7a0a
#
_entry.id   5d8785bd9bbcc2413a537f0f0beb7a0a
#
_cell.length_a   1.000
_cell.length_b   1.000
_cell.length_c   1.000
_cell.angle_alpha   90.00
_cell.angle_beta   90.00
_cell.angle_gamma   90.00
#
_symmetry.space_group_name_H-M   'P 1'
#
loop_
_entity.id
_entity.type
_entity.pdbx_description
1 polymer ?
#
loop_
_entity_poly.entity_id
_entity_poly.type
_entity_poly.pdbx_seq_one_letter_code
_entity_poly.pdbx_strand_id
1 'polypeptide(L)'
;MRLILVRHGETTWNKERKIQGITDVGLSETGIEQAEKLAFSLKGEKLDTIITSPLQRAFDTAQAIAKYHDISIKVENDLHELNAGKLEGLTFPDLMLRYPDFLAKWMLDHASVVMPDGESLEEVQNRVWPVIKRISESSQNALVVSHSFVIVTILCKVQNLNLSHSTKLRISVASKTCLEIENGTAQVACFNDTGHLDGN
;
A
#
# COMPACT_ATOMS: atom_id res chain seq x y z
N MET A 1 -17.21 5.36 10.47
CA MET A 1 -16.32 6.10 9.54
C MET A 1 -15.85 5.18 8.43
N ARG A 2 -15.48 5.75 7.29
CA ARG A 2 -14.92 5.01 6.15
C ARG A 2 -13.42 5.29 6.00
N LEU A 3 -12.61 4.24 5.89
CA LEU A 3 -11.19 4.32 5.59
C LEU A 3 -10.92 3.67 4.24
N ILE A 4 -10.39 4.45 3.29
CA ILE A 4 -10.03 3.97 1.95
C ILE A 4 -8.51 3.83 1.90
N LEU A 5 -8.02 2.60 1.73
CA LEU A 5 -6.62 2.28 1.53
C LEU A 5 -6.35 2.18 0.03
N VAL A 6 -5.39 2.94 -0.46
CA VAL A 6 -5.01 3.01 -1.87
C VAL A 6 -3.56 2.59 -2.02
N ARG A 7 -3.28 1.64 -2.93
CA ARG A 7 -1.93 1.41 -3.39
C ARG A 7 -1.61 2.41 -4.51
N HIS A 8 -0.41 2.98 -4.49
CA HIS A 8 0.09 3.87 -5.54
C HIS A 8 -0.04 3.27 -6.95
N GLY A 9 -0.07 4.10 -7.99
CA GLY A 9 -0.03 3.70 -9.40
C GLY A 9 1.25 2.94 -9.78
N GLU A 10 1.28 2.37 -10.98
CA GLU A 10 2.45 1.66 -11.50
C GLU A 10 3.69 2.55 -11.51
N THR A 11 4.85 1.99 -11.13
CA THR A 11 6.17 2.62 -11.27
C THR A 11 6.96 1.96 -12.40
N THR A 12 8.07 2.59 -12.82
CA THR A 12 9.00 1.98 -13.77
C THR A 12 9.53 0.64 -13.26
N TRP A 13 9.79 0.51 -11.96
CA TRP A 13 10.25 -0.75 -11.36
C TRP A 13 9.14 -1.82 -11.30
N ASN A 14 7.88 -1.44 -11.12
CA ASN A 14 6.78 -2.41 -11.25
C ASN A 14 6.71 -2.98 -12.67
N LYS A 15 6.84 -2.13 -13.70
CA LYS A 15 6.87 -2.52 -15.12
C LYS A 15 8.05 -3.45 -15.41
N GLU A 16 9.22 -3.18 -14.82
CA GLU A 16 10.43 -3.97 -14.97
C GLU A 16 10.45 -5.22 -14.05
N ARG A 17 9.41 -5.42 -13.23
CA ARG A 17 9.30 -6.52 -12.25
C ARG A 17 10.47 -6.58 -11.27
N LYS A 18 10.98 -5.42 -10.87
CA LYS A 18 11.98 -5.25 -9.83
C LYS A 18 11.33 -5.11 -8.47
N ILE A 19 12.00 -5.63 -7.44
CA ILE A 19 11.62 -5.43 -6.05
C ILE A 19 11.75 -3.95 -5.73
N GLN A 20 10.69 -3.42 -5.13
CA GLN A 20 10.62 -2.02 -4.74
C GLN A 20 10.30 -1.93 -3.25
N GLY A 21 11.20 -1.31 -2.52
CA GLY A 21 11.04 -1.01 -1.10
C GLY A 21 11.00 0.50 -0.87
N ILE A 22 11.95 1.02 -0.11
CA ILE A 22 12.04 2.44 0.24
C ILE A 22 12.74 3.29 -0.82
N THR A 23 13.41 2.69 -1.80
CA THR A 23 13.98 3.43 -2.94
C THR A 23 12.87 4.25 -3.62
N ASP A 24 13.14 5.55 -3.78
CA ASP A 24 12.13 6.50 -4.25
C ASP A 24 12.08 6.54 -5.78
N VAL A 25 11.27 5.63 -6.34
CA VAL A 25 11.01 5.50 -7.77
C VAL A 25 9.63 6.10 -8.07
N GLY A 26 9.57 7.02 -9.04
CA GLY A 26 8.34 7.70 -9.45
C GLY A 26 7.38 6.80 -10.24
N LEU A 27 6.18 7.33 -10.50
CA LEU A 27 5.18 6.68 -11.34
C LEU A 27 5.69 6.54 -12.78
N SER A 28 5.30 5.47 -13.47
CA SER A 28 5.41 5.35 -14.92
C SER A 28 4.31 6.21 -15.60
N GLU A 29 4.40 6.39 -16.92
CA GLU A 29 3.33 7.04 -17.69
C GLU A 29 1.97 6.33 -17.44
N THR A 30 1.96 5.01 -17.50
CA THR A 30 0.78 4.20 -17.16
C THR A 30 0.32 4.44 -15.73
N GLY A 31 1.26 4.58 -14.77
CA GLY A 31 0.94 4.85 -13.37
C GLY A 31 0.29 6.21 -13.15
N ILE A 32 0.70 7.23 -13.91
CA ILE A 32 0.06 8.56 -13.90
C ILE A 32 -1.39 8.46 -14.39
N GLU A 33 -1.63 7.76 -15.52
CA GLU A 33 -2.98 7.53 -16.04
C GLU A 33 -3.85 6.73 -15.04
N GLN A 34 -3.28 5.71 -14.40
CA GLN A 34 -3.96 4.94 -13.36
C GLN A 34 -4.36 5.82 -12.18
N ALA A 35 -3.47 6.71 -11.73
CA ALA A 35 -3.74 7.63 -10.63
C ALA A 35 -4.86 8.62 -10.98
N GLU A 36 -4.91 9.14 -12.21
CA GLU A 36 -5.99 10.01 -12.67
C GLU A 36 -7.34 9.28 -12.77
N LYS A 37 -7.37 8.05 -13.30
CA LYS A 37 -8.60 7.23 -13.36
C LYS A 37 -9.12 6.91 -11.95
N LEU A 38 -8.22 6.53 -11.05
CA LEU A 38 -8.55 6.30 -9.64
C LEU A 38 -9.13 7.56 -8.99
N ALA A 39 -8.46 8.70 -9.17
CA ALA A 39 -8.90 9.99 -8.66
C ALA A 39 -10.31 10.35 -9.15
N PHE A 40 -10.58 10.18 -10.44
CA PHE A 40 -11.91 10.40 -11.00
C PHE A 40 -12.96 9.49 -10.38
N SER A 41 -12.62 8.21 -10.14
CA SER A 41 -13.54 7.25 -9.50
C SER A 41 -13.87 7.59 -8.05
N LEU A 42 -12.99 8.34 -7.38
CA LEU A 42 -13.12 8.75 -6.00
C LEU A 42 -13.71 10.15 -5.82
N LYS A 43 -13.96 10.91 -6.89
CA LYS A 43 -14.42 12.32 -6.83
C LYS A 43 -15.69 12.55 -6.04
N GLY A 44 -16.54 11.54 -5.91
CA GLY A 44 -17.80 11.59 -5.15
C GLY A 44 -17.71 11.10 -3.70
N GLU A 45 -16.55 10.59 -3.29
CA GLU A 45 -16.34 10.12 -1.92
C GLU A 45 -16.27 11.33 -0.96
N LYS A 46 -16.96 11.20 0.18
CA LYS A 46 -16.87 12.21 1.24
C LYS A 46 -15.64 11.93 2.09
N LEU A 47 -14.58 12.68 1.86
CA LEU A 47 -13.32 12.59 2.59
C LEU A 47 -13.15 13.79 3.51
N ASP A 48 -12.65 13.57 4.72
CA ASP A 48 -12.26 14.60 5.67
C ASP A 48 -10.74 14.79 5.71
N THR A 49 -9.97 13.76 5.31
CA THR A 49 -8.50 13.81 5.29
C THR A 49 -7.91 12.88 4.25
N ILE A 50 -6.81 13.33 3.64
CA ILE A 50 -5.96 12.54 2.74
C ILE A 50 -4.58 12.43 3.37
N ILE A 51 -4.12 11.20 3.58
CA ILE A 51 -2.83 10.89 4.21
C ILE A 51 -2.03 10.04 3.23
N THR A 52 -0.73 10.29 3.11
CA THR A 52 0.12 9.56 2.18
C THR A 52 1.47 9.18 2.77
N SER A 53 2.03 8.09 2.27
CA SER A 53 3.45 7.78 2.40
C SER A 53 4.32 8.92 1.87
N PRO A 54 5.54 9.14 2.40
CA PRO A 54 6.45 10.16 1.90
C PRO A 54 7.04 9.83 0.51
N LEU A 55 6.95 8.57 0.05
CA LEU A 55 7.54 8.15 -1.21
C LEU A 55 6.80 8.74 -2.41
N GLN A 56 7.55 9.26 -3.38
CA GLN A 56 7.05 10.07 -4.51
C GLN A 56 5.87 9.39 -5.22
N ARG A 57 5.94 8.10 -5.52
CA ARG A 57 4.86 7.35 -6.18
C ARG A 57 3.52 7.39 -5.44
N ALA A 58 3.57 7.36 -4.10
CA ALA A 58 2.36 7.45 -3.28
C ALA A 58 1.89 8.90 -3.18
N PHE A 59 2.82 9.82 -3.02
CA PHE A 59 2.51 11.24 -2.96
C PHE A 59 1.88 11.75 -4.26
N ASP A 60 2.42 11.39 -5.43
CA ASP A 60 1.85 11.76 -6.74
C ASP A 60 0.45 11.16 -6.95
N THR A 61 0.24 9.92 -6.50
CA THR A 61 -1.09 9.30 -6.53
C THR A 61 -2.06 10.05 -5.62
N ALA A 62 -1.63 10.46 -4.43
CA ALA A 62 -2.45 11.26 -3.52
C ALA A 62 -2.75 12.66 -4.08
N GLN A 63 -1.78 13.28 -4.77
CA GLN A 63 -1.98 14.56 -5.44
C GLN A 63 -3.04 14.49 -6.53
N ALA A 64 -3.04 13.43 -7.34
CA ALA A 64 -4.06 13.22 -8.36
C ALA A 64 -5.46 13.16 -7.72
N ILE A 65 -5.61 12.42 -6.61
CA ILE A 65 -6.88 12.30 -5.87
C ILE A 65 -7.30 13.65 -5.28
N ALA A 66 -6.37 14.36 -4.65
CA ALA A 66 -6.65 15.64 -4.00
C ALA A 66 -7.17 16.73 -4.94
N LYS A 67 -6.92 16.64 -6.26
CA LYS A 67 -7.48 17.57 -7.27
C LYS A 67 -9.02 17.65 -7.26
N TYR A 68 -9.68 16.60 -6.80
CA TYR A 68 -11.14 16.50 -6.75
C TYR A 68 -11.71 16.79 -5.34
N HIS A 69 -10.84 17.10 -4.38
CA HIS A 69 -11.21 17.33 -2.99
C HIS A 69 -10.53 18.60 -2.46
N ASP A 70 -11.25 19.44 -1.76
CA ASP A 70 -10.67 20.64 -1.12
C ASP A 70 -10.01 20.25 0.22
N ILE A 71 -8.99 19.40 0.14
CA ILE A 71 -8.32 18.79 1.31
C ILE A 71 -6.81 18.83 1.09
N SER A 72 -6.08 19.33 2.08
CA SER A 72 -4.62 19.26 2.08
C SER A 72 -4.12 17.85 2.38
N ILE A 73 -3.05 17.45 1.70
CA ILE A 73 -2.42 16.14 1.89
C ILE A 73 -1.52 16.19 3.13
N LYS A 74 -1.67 15.19 4.01
CA LYS A 74 -0.79 14.97 5.16
C LYS A 74 0.19 13.84 4.85
N VAL A 75 1.49 14.12 4.99
CA VAL A 75 2.52 13.10 4.82
C VAL A 75 2.77 12.39 6.15
N GLU A 76 2.77 11.07 6.13
CA GLU A 76 3.03 10.22 7.30
C GLU A 76 4.19 9.26 7.00
N ASN A 77 5.31 9.44 7.69
CA ASN A 77 6.54 8.70 7.42
C ASN A 77 6.38 7.19 7.65
N ASP A 78 5.63 6.78 8.67
CA ASP A 78 5.42 5.38 9.00
C ASP A 78 4.59 4.60 7.96
N LEU A 79 4.08 5.29 6.92
CA LEU A 79 3.37 4.67 5.80
C LEU A 79 4.28 4.32 4.61
N HIS A 80 5.62 4.47 4.70
CA HIS A 80 6.54 4.02 3.64
C HIS A 80 6.46 2.49 3.44
N GLU A 81 6.89 2.00 2.26
CA GLU A 81 6.86 0.57 1.95
C GLU A 81 7.84 -0.22 2.84
N LEU A 82 7.69 -1.52 2.87
CA LEU A 82 8.65 -2.45 3.45
C LEU A 82 10.06 -2.13 2.92
N ASN A 83 10.99 -1.84 3.82
CA ASN A 83 12.38 -1.72 3.45
C ASN A 83 12.91 -3.09 3.00
N ALA A 84 13.08 -3.28 1.69
CA ALA A 84 13.57 -4.53 1.13
C ALA A 84 15.10 -4.66 1.15
N GLY A 85 15.80 -3.65 1.64
CA GLY A 85 17.24 -3.64 1.86
C GLY A 85 18.03 -4.01 0.61
N LYS A 86 18.90 -5.02 0.71
CA LYS A 86 19.74 -5.48 -0.41
C LYS A 86 18.97 -6.08 -1.59
N LEU A 87 17.69 -6.30 -1.44
CA LEU A 87 16.86 -6.88 -2.50
C LEU A 87 16.28 -5.81 -3.44
N GLU A 88 16.35 -4.52 -3.07
CA GLU A 88 15.81 -3.45 -3.90
C GLU A 88 16.50 -3.37 -5.27
N GLY A 89 15.68 -3.21 -6.32
CA GLY A 89 16.14 -3.16 -7.70
C GLY A 89 16.44 -4.52 -8.35
N LEU A 90 16.42 -5.62 -7.56
CA LEU A 90 16.61 -6.96 -8.10
C LEU A 90 15.32 -7.48 -8.75
N THR A 91 15.51 -8.27 -9.81
CA THR A 91 14.44 -9.05 -10.44
C THR A 91 14.29 -10.42 -9.77
N PHE A 92 13.19 -11.14 -10.08
CA PHE A 92 13.03 -12.51 -9.59
C PHE A 92 14.16 -13.47 -10.01
N PRO A 93 14.68 -13.45 -11.26
CA PRO A 93 15.87 -14.21 -11.63
C PRO A 93 17.12 -13.84 -10.82
N ASP A 94 17.32 -12.54 -10.50
CA ASP A 94 18.43 -12.11 -9.65
C ASP A 94 18.31 -12.69 -8.23
N LEU A 95 17.09 -12.74 -7.68
CA LEU A 95 16.83 -13.35 -6.37
C LEU A 95 17.14 -14.84 -6.37
N MET A 96 16.68 -15.57 -7.40
CA MET A 96 16.98 -17.01 -7.52
C MET A 96 18.48 -17.28 -7.55
N LEU A 97 19.25 -16.39 -8.19
CA LEU A 97 20.70 -16.55 -8.32
C LEU A 97 21.46 -16.15 -7.05
N ARG A 98 21.09 -15.01 -6.44
CA ARG A 98 21.88 -14.39 -5.36
C ARG A 98 21.38 -14.73 -3.96
N TYR A 99 20.08 -15.02 -3.81
CA TYR A 99 19.41 -15.22 -2.53
C TYR A 99 18.46 -16.43 -2.55
N PRO A 100 18.91 -17.63 -3.03
CA PRO A 100 18.00 -18.79 -3.19
C PRO A 100 17.36 -19.25 -1.88
N ASP A 101 18.13 -19.30 -0.79
CA ASP A 101 17.63 -19.74 0.52
C ASP A 101 16.63 -18.75 1.12
N PHE A 102 16.87 -17.43 0.95
CA PHE A 102 15.92 -16.40 1.34
C PHE A 102 14.62 -16.53 0.55
N LEU A 103 14.73 -16.65 -0.78
CA LEU A 103 13.58 -16.76 -1.66
C LEU A 103 12.72 -17.98 -1.34
N ALA A 104 13.33 -19.13 -1.06
CA ALA A 104 12.63 -20.34 -0.67
C ALA A 104 11.81 -20.15 0.62
N LYS A 105 12.39 -19.51 1.64
CA LYS A 105 11.70 -19.20 2.90
C LYS A 105 10.60 -18.16 2.69
N TRP A 106 10.89 -17.10 1.93
CA TRP A 106 9.93 -16.05 1.60
C TRP A 106 8.69 -16.59 0.88
N MET A 107 8.89 -17.46 -0.12
CA MET A 107 7.77 -18.08 -0.87
C MET A 107 6.91 -18.99 0.02
N LEU A 108 7.49 -19.58 1.05
CA LEU A 108 6.78 -20.45 1.99
C LEU A 108 5.98 -19.63 3.00
N ASP A 109 6.60 -18.63 3.60
CA ASP A 109 5.99 -17.78 4.63
C ASP A 109 6.70 -16.42 4.71
N HIS A 110 6.04 -15.37 4.24
CA HIS A 110 6.56 -13.99 4.32
C HIS A 110 6.84 -13.53 5.75
N ALA A 111 6.08 -14.02 6.74
CA ALA A 111 6.22 -13.60 8.13
C ALA A 111 7.45 -14.22 8.83
N SER A 112 8.02 -15.28 8.24
CA SER A 112 9.15 -16.00 8.83
C SER A 112 10.52 -15.39 8.56
N VAL A 113 10.60 -14.36 7.72
CA VAL A 113 11.88 -13.81 7.25
C VAL A 113 11.97 -12.29 7.46
N VAL A 114 13.21 -11.83 7.62
CA VAL A 114 13.58 -10.41 7.61
C VAL A 114 14.31 -10.14 6.30
N MET A 115 14.03 -9.01 5.64
CA MET A 115 14.74 -8.60 4.45
C MET A 115 16.24 -8.40 4.77
N PRO A 116 17.17 -8.86 3.92
CA PRO A 116 18.60 -8.63 4.12
C PRO A 116 18.90 -7.12 4.20
N ASP A 117 19.36 -6.66 5.35
CA ASP A 117 19.55 -5.23 5.69
C ASP A 117 18.26 -4.38 5.56
N GLY A 118 17.11 -4.99 5.82
CA GLY A 118 15.80 -4.36 5.71
C GLY A 118 14.86 -4.74 6.85
N GLU A 119 13.56 -4.70 6.61
CA GLU A 119 12.49 -4.94 7.59
C GLU A 119 11.87 -6.35 7.46
N SER A 120 11.25 -6.80 8.54
CA SER A 120 10.25 -7.87 8.56
C SER A 120 8.83 -7.29 8.37
N LEU A 121 7.86 -8.14 8.03
CA LEU A 121 6.45 -7.73 7.99
C LEU A 121 5.91 -7.33 9.38
N GLU A 122 6.45 -7.90 10.45
CA GLU A 122 6.09 -7.54 11.82
C GLU A 122 6.52 -6.12 12.16
N GLU A 123 7.74 -5.72 11.78
CA GLU A 123 8.24 -4.35 11.96
C GLU A 123 7.39 -3.35 11.16
N VAL A 124 7.02 -3.68 9.90
CA VAL A 124 6.09 -2.86 9.12
C VAL A 124 4.74 -2.72 9.84
N GLN A 125 4.15 -3.82 10.32
CA GLN A 125 2.87 -3.76 11.02
C GLN A 125 2.97 -2.93 12.31
N ASN A 126 4.07 -3.04 13.05
CA ASN A 126 4.28 -2.34 14.31
C ASN A 126 4.40 -0.82 14.13
N ARG A 127 5.04 -0.32 13.05
CA ARG A 127 5.10 1.13 12.78
C ARG A 127 3.81 1.68 12.16
N VAL A 128 3.13 0.89 11.34
CA VAL A 128 1.92 1.31 10.61
C VAL A 128 0.68 1.32 11.51
N TRP A 129 0.54 0.33 12.41
CA TRP A 129 -0.68 0.16 13.19
C TRP A 129 -1.03 1.36 14.09
N PRO A 130 -0.10 2.03 14.79
CA PRO A 130 -0.39 3.25 15.56
C PRO A 130 -0.99 4.36 14.69
N VAL A 131 -0.54 4.51 13.44
CA VAL A 131 -1.08 5.49 12.49
C VAL A 131 -2.53 5.17 12.17
N ILE A 132 -2.82 3.93 11.79
CA ILE A 132 -4.19 3.50 11.42
C ILE A 132 -5.13 3.60 12.63
N LYS A 133 -4.66 3.24 13.82
CA LYS A 133 -5.44 3.39 15.06
C LYS A 133 -5.81 4.84 15.30
N ARG A 134 -4.85 5.77 15.23
CA ARG A 134 -5.09 7.21 15.38
C ARG A 134 -6.11 7.73 14.36
N ILE A 135 -6.03 7.28 13.10
CA ILE A 135 -6.99 7.63 12.05
C ILE A 135 -8.37 7.10 12.42
N SER A 136 -8.49 5.86 12.84
CA SER A 136 -9.78 5.23 13.19
C SER A 136 -10.45 5.90 14.41
N GLU A 137 -9.67 6.38 15.36
CA GLU A 137 -10.16 7.08 16.56
C GLU A 137 -10.65 8.51 16.26
N SER A 138 -10.23 9.11 15.14
CA SER A 138 -10.67 10.45 14.74
C SER A 138 -12.12 10.51 14.28
N SER A 139 -12.75 9.37 13.98
CA SER A 139 -14.10 9.25 13.41
C SER A 139 -14.31 10.00 12.07
N GLN A 140 -13.22 10.44 11.44
CA GLN A 140 -13.22 11.11 10.14
C GLN A 140 -13.09 10.12 9.00
N ASN A 141 -13.81 10.34 7.89
CA ASN A 141 -13.57 9.56 6.67
C ASN A 141 -12.20 9.91 6.10
N ALA A 142 -11.37 8.90 5.96
CA ALA A 142 -9.97 9.08 5.58
C ALA A 142 -9.61 8.28 4.32
N LEU A 143 -8.71 8.84 3.52
CA LEU A 143 -8.05 8.14 2.44
C LEU A 143 -6.54 8.07 2.75
N VAL A 144 -5.99 6.87 2.65
CA VAL A 144 -4.57 6.61 2.88
C VAL A 144 -3.95 6.04 1.61
N VAL A 145 -2.98 6.74 1.04
CA VAL A 145 -2.20 6.26 -0.10
C VAL A 145 -0.88 5.69 0.39
N SER A 146 -0.66 4.43 0.10
CA SER A 146 0.52 3.71 0.56
C SER A 146 0.90 2.58 -0.41
N HIS A 147 1.36 1.45 0.09
CA HIS A 147 2.06 0.42 -0.63
C HIS A 147 1.50 -0.97 -0.33
N SER A 148 1.97 -1.96 -1.08
CA SER A 148 1.44 -3.31 -1.03
C SER A 148 1.56 -3.94 0.35
N PHE A 149 2.78 -4.02 0.92
CA PHE A 149 2.98 -4.71 2.20
C PHE A 149 2.39 -3.93 3.38
N VAL A 150 2.39 -2.60 3.32
CA VAL A 150 1.69 -1.76 4.29
C VAL A 150 0.21 -2.11 4.34
N ILE A 151 -0.47 -2.12 3.19
CA ILE A 151 -1.91 -2.44 3.12
C ILE A 151 -2.17 -3.88 3.57
N VAL A 152 -1.33 -4.83 3.15
CA VAL A 152 -1.43 -6.24 3.58
C VAL A 152 -1.32 -6.37 5.10
N THR A 153 -0.36 -5.71 5.74
CA THR A 153 -0.19 -5.78 7.21
C THR A 153 -1.37 -5.15 7.95
N ILE A 154 -1.95 -4.06 7.43
CA ILE A 154 -3.18 -3.46 7.95
C ILE A 154 -4.32 -4.46 7.88
N LEU A 155 -4.53 -5.09 6.71
CA LEU A 155 -5.62 -6.04 6.49
C LEU A 155 -5.48 -7.28 7.37
N CYS A 156 -4.27 -7.81 7.54
CA CYS A 156 -4.02 -8.91 8.47
C CYS A 156 -4.44 -8.52 9.90
N LYS A 157 -4.07 -7.32 10.35
CA LYS A 157 -4.41 -6.83 11.70
C LYS A 157 -5.92 -6.62 11.87
N VAL A 158 -6.56 -5.96 10.92
CA VAL A 158 -8.01 -5.68 10.93
C VAL A 158 -8.84 -6.97 10.95
N GLN A 159 -8.42 -7.99 10.21
CA GLN A 159 -9.13 -9.26 10.12
C GLN A 159 -8.68 -10.28 11.18
N ASN A 160 -7.81 -9.87 12.09
CA ASN A 160 -7.21 -10.76 13.11
C ASN A 160 -6.53 -12.01 12.51
N LEU A 161 -5.85 -11.82 11.37
CA LEU A 161 -5.10 -12.85 10.68
C LEU A 161 -3.62 -12.79 11.06
N ASN A 162 -2.98 -13.96 11.10
CA ASN A 162 -1.52 -14.04 11.21
C ASN A 162 -0.87 -13.47 9.94
N LEU A 163 0.29 -12.83 10.06
CA LEU A 163 1.04 -12.26 8.93
C LEU A 163 1.46 -13.31 7.89
N SER A 164 1.52 -14.59 8.23
CA SER A 164 1.71 -15.69 7.27
C SER A 164 0.61 -15.74 6.17
N HIS A 165 -0.59 -15.18 6.45
CA HIS A 165 -1.64 -15.04 5.45
C HIS A 165 -1.36 -13.96 4.39
N SER A 166 -0.31 -13.15 4.58
CA SER A 166 0.12 -12.13 3.62
C SER A 166 0.38 -12.69 2.22
N THR A 167 0.83 -13.94 2.12
CA THR A 167 1.05 -14.65 0.85
C THR A 167 -0.22 -14.80 0.01
N LYS A 168 -1.41 -14.73 0.64
CA LYS A 168 -2.73 -14.88 -0.01
C LYS A 168 -3.37 -13.54 -0.36
N LEU A 169 -2.84 -12.43 0.18
CA LEU A 169 -3.37 -11.10 -0.05
C LEU A 169 -2.58 -10.40 -1.15
N ARG A 170 -3.20 -10.24 -2.31
CA ARG A 170 -2.60 -9.52 -3.43
C ARG A 170 -3.22 -8.14 -3.54
N ILE A 171 -2.39 -7.10 -3.54
CA ILE A 171 -2.82 -5.72 -3.70
C ILE A 171 -2.29 -5.21 -5.04
N SER A 172 -3.16 -4.89 -5.97
CA SER A 172 -2.82 -4.40 -7.30
C SER A 172 -2.40 -2.93 -7.26
N VAL A 173 -1.57 -2.48 -8.22
CA VAL A 173 -1.26 -1.05 -8.37
C VAL A 173 -2.54 -0.25 -8.62
N ALA A 174 -2.61 0.95 -8.11
CA ALA A 174 -3.77 1.84 -8.16
C ALA A 174 -5.08 1.21 -7.68
N SER A 175 -5.04 0.11 -6.91
CA SER A 175 -6.25 -0.46 -6.30
C SER A 175 -6.70 0.31 -5.07
N LYS A 176 -8.00 0.25 -4.78
CA LYS A 176 -8.59 0.71 -3.53
C LYS A 176 -9.16 -0.45 -2.71
N THR A 177 -9.00 -0.37 -1.40
CA THR A 177 -9.62 -1.27 -0.42
C THR A 177 -10.36 -0.43 0.60
N CYS A 178 -11.66 -0.67 0.79
CA CYS A 178 -12.50 0.13 1.65
C CYS A 178 -12.79 -0.60 2.96
N LEU A 179 -12.59 0.07 4.07
CA LEU A 179 -12.94 -0.40 5.40
C LEU A 179 -14.07 0.48 5.97
N GLU A 180 -15.11 -0.15 6.46
CA GLU A 180 -16.12 0.50 7.30
C GLU A 180 -15.78 0.23 8.77
N ILE A 181 -15.65 1.29 9.55
CA ILE A 181 -15.25 1.21 10.96
C ILE A 181 -16.40 1.72 11.83
N GLU A 182 -16.95 0.81 12.64
CA GLU A 182 -18.02 1.09 13.58
C GLU A 182 -17.69 0.50 14.96
N ASN A 183 -17.82 1.31 16.00
CA ASN A 183 -17.56 0.91 17.40
C ASN A 183 -16.21 0.20 17.60
N GLY A 184 -15.17 0.68 16.91
CA GLY A 184 -13.82 0.11 16.99
C GLY A 184 -13.62 -1.19 16.21
N THR A 185 -14.66 -1.67 15.51
CA THR A 185 -14.58 -2.86 14.65
C THR A 185 -14.53 -2.42 13.20
N ALA A 186 -13.54 -2.92 12.44
CA ALA A 186 -13.38 -2.65 11.03
C ALA A 186 -13.84 -3.84 10.18
N GLN A 187 -14.64 -3.59 9.14
CA GLN A 187 -15.09 -4.57 8.15
C GLN A 187 -14.60 -4.18 6.77
N VAL A 188 -14.16 -5.15 5.98
CA VAL A 188 -13.75 -4.93 4.59
C VAL A 188 -15.00 -4.84 3.71
N ALA A 189 -15.33 -3.64 3.26
CA ALA A 189 -16.48 -3.37 2.39
C ALA A 189 -16.15 -3.58 0.90
N CYS A 190 -14.92 -3.27 0.48
CA CYS A 190 -14.39 -3.62 -0.83
C CYS A 190 -12.92 -4.00 -0.70
N PHE A 191 -12.46 -4.97 -1.51
CA PHE A 191 -11.09 -5.46 -1.47
C PHE A 191 -10.43 -5.38 -2.85
N ASN A 192 -9.26 -4.73 -2.91
CA ASN A 192 -8.42 -4.70 -4.10
C ASN A 192 -9.18 -4.33 -5.39
N ASP A 193 -10.09 -3.37 -5.30
CA ASP A 193 -10.91 -2.93 -6.42
C ASP A 193 -10.09 -2.10 -7.42
N THR A 194 -10.07 -2.56 -8.66
CA THR A 194 -9.42 -1.93 -9.82
C THR A 194 -10.41 -1.62 -10.95
N GLY A 195 -11.71 -1.73 -10.72
CA GLY A 195 -12.74 -1.58 -11.76
C GLY A 195 -12.69 -0.25 -12.52
N HIS A 196 -12.12 0.79 -11.92
CA HIS A 196 -11.88 2.08 -12.59
C HIS A 196 -10.76 2.03 -13.65
N LEU A 197 -9.94 0.97 -13.68
CA LEU A 197 -8.87 0.78 -14.66
C LEU A 197 -9.37 0.05 -15.91
N ASP A 198 -10.46 -0.71 -15.78
CA ASP A 198 -11.09 -1.40 -16.90
C ASP A 198 -11.65 -0.34 -17.84
N GLY A 199 -11.08 -0.22 -19.06
CA GLY A 199 -11.46 0.82 -20.00
C GLY A 199 -12.93 0.71 -20.45
N ASN A 200 -13.61 1.85 -20.46
CA ASN A 200 -14.76 2.09 -21.33
C ASN A 200 -14.28 2.34 -22.75
#